data_349eb85648bb9c74838b3a35ce5b5ec7
#
_entry.id   349eb85648bb9c74838b3a35ce5b5ec7
#
_cell.length_a   1.000
_cell.length_b   1.000
_cell.length_c   1.000
_cell.angle_alpha   90.00
_cell.angle_beta   90.00
_cell.angle_gamma   90.00
#
_symmetry.space_group_name_H-M   'P 1'
#
loop_
_entity.id
_entity.type
_entity.pdbx_description
1 polymer ?
#
loop_
_entity_poly.entity_id
_entity_poly.type
_entity_poly.pdbx_seq_one_letter_code
_entity_poly.pdbx_strand_id
1 'polypeptide(L)'
;RDIKLLREDFGVEIISGRGRNATYFIGDRLLQNAEIKLLLDSIYASNIIPNGIAESISKKLRSTVSIYDAEALDRSILGINIAKSENKRILININNIMHAINNKKQISFEYRHWTKDKVLKNRNGKSYSLNPFTLIWADGRYYLYGYDTKETDGILKERVYRVDKLYHIEQLEFEIRGKEQFSEFNPDTYVSRRIGMFSGKEECITVKIPEYLVGAFLDQFGTNIEICDDEQTEYLQVSFYAVPSNIFLGWI
;
A
#
# COMPACT_ATOMS: atom_id res chain seq x y z
N ARG A 1 14.00 14.73 41.98
CA ARG A 1 13.15 13.63 42.46
C ARG A 1 12.46 12.92 41.28
N ASP A 2 11.74 13.67 40.47
CA ASP A 2 10.93 13.11 39.36
C ASP A 2 11.78 12.47 38.25
N ILE A 3 12.93 13.08 37.91
CA ILE A 3 13.87 12.50 36.91
C ILE A 3 14.46 11.17 37.39
N LYS A 4 14.74 11.05 38.68
CA LYS A 4 15.25 9.81 39.28
C LYS A 4 14.19 8.71 39.23
N LEU A 5 12.95 9.04 39.54
CA LEU A 5 11.80 8.14 39.47
C LEU A 5 11.56 7.67 38.04
N LEU A 6 11.60 8.56 37.05
CA LEU A 6 11.45 8.21 35.63
C LEU A 6 12.55 7.24 35.15
N ARG A 7 13.81 7.43 35.64
CA ARG A 7 14.91 6.53 35.27
C ARG A 7 14.83 5.17 35.95
N GLU A 8 14.61 5.17 37.29
CA GLU A 8 14.74 3.97 38.10
C GLU A 8 13.47 3.12 38.10
N ASP A 9 12.29 3.74 38.18
CA ASP A 9 11.02 3.02 38.30
C ASP A 9 10.34 2.77 36.95
N PHE A 10 10.56 3.67 35.97
CA PHE A 10 9.94 3.57 34.64
C PHE A 10 10.91 3.22 33.51
N GLY A 11 12.21 3.08 33.81
CA GLY A 11 13.21 2.70 32.80
C GLY A 11 13.40 3.70 31.66
N VAL A 12 12.99 4.98 31.84
CA VAL A 12 13.12 6.01 30.82
C VAL A 12 14.55 6.53 30.78
N GLU A 13 15.22 6.41 29.65
CA GLU A 13 16.53 6.99 29.44
C GLU A 13 16.41 8.52 29.35
N ILE A 14 16.88 9.23 30.39
CA ILE A 14 16.91 10.68 30.41
C ILE A 14 18.36 11.15 30.32
N ILE A 15 18.70 11.85 29.24
CA ILE A 15 19.98 12.50 29.03
C ILE A 15 19.92 13.92 29.59
N SER A 16 20.90 14.32 30.37
CA SER A 16 21.03 15.67 30.90
C SER A 16 22.13 16.45 30.18
N GLY A 17 21.80 17.62 29.68
CA GLY A 17 22.80 18.58 29.17
C GLY A 17 23.68 19.11 30.32
N ARG A 18 24.93 19.50 29.99
CA ARG A 18 25.87 20.13 30.94
C ARG A 18 25.69 21.64 30.94
N GLY A 19 25.65 22.26 32.12
CA GLY A 19 25.64 23.73 32.27
C GLY A 19 24.68 24.25 33.32
N ARG A 20 24.67 25.59 33.54
CA ARG A 20 23.80 26.28 34.52
C ARG A 20 22.30 26.12 34.22
N ASN A 21 21.93 25.94 32.93
CA ASN A 21 20.56 25.64 32.48
C ASN A 21 20.52 24.19 31.96
N ALA A 22 20.52 23.24 32.89
CA ALA A 22 20.45 21.83 32.50
C ALA A 22 19.14 21.53 31.74
N THR A 23 19.28 21.15 30.48
CA THR A 23 18.17 20.64 29.66
C THR A 23 18.14 19.11 29.77
N TYR A 24 16.94 18.54 29.80
CA TYR A 24 16.73 17.10 29.88
C TYR A 24 16.05 16.60 28.61
N PHE A 25 16.55 15.51 28.06
CA PHE A 25 15.99 14.89 26.87
C PHE A 25 15.71 13.42 27.17
N ILE A 26 14.67 12.86 26.56
CA ILE A 26 14.47 11.42 26.49
C ILE A 26 15.46 10.89 25.45
N GLY A 27 16.41 10.05 25.89
CA GLY A 27 17.48 9.52 25.04
C GLY A 27 16.96 8.52 24.03
N ASP A 28 16.23 7.52 24.50
CA ASP A 28 15.65 6.49 23.66
C ASP A 28 14.16 6.76 23.44
N ARG A 29 13.82 7.23 22.23
CA ARG A 29 12.45 7.43 21.80
C ARG A 29 12.04 6.27 20.90
N LEU A 30 10.83 5.76 21.10
CA LEU A 30 10.26 4.73 20.24
C LEU A 30 10.29 5.10 18.76
N LEU A 31 10.03 6.37 18.45
CA LEU A 31 10.09 6.95 17.11
C LEU A 31 10.75 8.34 17.17
N GLN A 32 11.63 8.60 16.21
CA GLN A 32 12.23 9.92 16.01
C GLN A 32 11.28 10.86 15.27
N ASN A 33 11.48 12.18 15.41
CA ASN A 33 10.60 13.17 14.77
C ASN A 33 10.53 13.01 13.24
N ALA A 34 11.64 12.63 12.57
CA ALA A 34 11.65 12.38 11.14
C ALA A 34 10.83 11.15 10.74
N GLU A 35 10.87 10.10 11.56
CA GLU A 35 10.08 8.88 11.35
C GLU A 35 8.58 9.16 11.51
N ILE A 36 8.21 9.92 12.54
CA ILE A 36 6.81 10.34 12.73
C ILE A 36 6.36 11.23 11.57
N LYS A 37 7.20 12.14 11.11
CA LYS A 37 6.89 12.98 9.93
C LYS A 37 6.61 12.14 8.71
N LEU A 38 7.47 11.16 8.41
CA LEU A 38 7.29 10.25 7.29
C LEU A 38 5.97 9.44 7.41
N LEU A 39 5.67 8.94 8.61
CA LEU A 39 4.42 8.22 8.85
C LEU A 39 3.18 9.11 8.68
N LEU A 40 3.22 10.34 9.21
CA LEU A 40 2.13 11.30 9.05
C LEU A 40 1.91 11.65 7.58
N ASP A 41 2.96 11.97 6.84
CA ASP A 41 2.88 12.28 5.41
C ASP A 41 2.32 11.09 4.61
N SER A 42 2.77 9.87 4.90
CA SER A 42 2.28 8.65 4.27
C SER A 42 0.78 8.43 4.52
N ILE A 43 0.29 8.69 5.73
CA ILE A 43 -1.13 8.60 6.10
C ILE A 43 -1.96 9.63 5.32
N TYR A 44 -1.48 10.87 5.24
CA TYR A 44 -2.18 11.93 4.52
C TYR A 44 -2.09 11.77 3.01
N ALA A 45 -0.98 11.24 2.48
CA ALA A 45 -0.81 10.94 1.06
C ALA A 45 -1.57 9.68 0.60
N SER A 46 -2.02 8.83 1.53
CA SER A 46 -2.74 7.61 1.18
C SER A 46 -4.16 7.90 0.65
N ASN A 47 -4.44 7.40 -0.55
CA ASN A 47 -5.77 7.48 -1.17
C ASN A 47 -6.81 6.57 -0.52
N ILE A 48 -6.37 5.54 0.19
CA ILE A 48 -7.25 4.53 0.78
C ILE A 48 -7.82 4.95 2.15
N ILE A 49 -7.12 5.84 2.87
CA ILE A 49 -7.46 6.24 4.23
C ILE A 49 -8.39 7.46 4.21
N PRO A 50 -9.67 7.33 4.61
CA PRO A 50 -10.58 8.48 4.75
C PRO A 50 -10.03 9.53 5.71
N ASN A 51 -10.35 10.81 5.48
CA ASN A 51 -9.85 11.94 6.28
C ASN A 51 -10.04 11.75 7.80
N GLY A 52 -11.22 11.32 8.25
CA GLY A 52 -11.48 11.12 9.68
C GLY A 52 -10.64 10.01 10.32
N ILE A 53 -10.31 8.95 9.55
CA ILE A 53 -9.41 7.88 10.02
C ILE A 53 -7.97 8.40 10.02
N ALA A 54 -7.55 9.10 8.98
CA ALA A 54 -6.23 9.72 8.90
C ALA A 54 -5.99 10.64 10.11
N GLU A 55 -6.95 11.51 10.42
CA GLU A 55 -6.88 12.41 11.57
C GLU A 55 -6.76 11.65 12.90
N SER A 56 -7.57 10.60 13.09
CA SER A 56 -7.53 9.78 14.30
C SER A 56 -6.18 9.09 14.49
N ILE A 57 -5.60 8.52 13.45
CA ILE A 57 -4.29 7.86 13.52
C ILE A 57 -3.19 8.90 13.74
N SER A 58 -3.24 10.02 13.03
CA SER A 58 -2.28 11.11 13.15
C SER A 58 -2.25 11.69 14.57
N LYS A 59 -3.41 11.84 15.21
CA LYS A 59 -3.49 12.27 16.61
C LYS A 59 -2.78 11.31 17.56
N LYS A 60 -2.92 10.00 17.34
CA LYS A 60 -2.23 8.97 18.14
C LYS A 60 -0.72 9.02 17.94
N LEU A 61 -0.24 9.18 16.70
CA LEU A 61 1.19 9.33 16.42
C LEU A 61 1.77 10.57 17.07
N ARG A 62 1.10 11.73 16.97
CA ARG A 62 1.55 12.98 17.61
C ARG A 62 1.59 12.89 19.13
N SER A 63 0.74 12.06 19.75
CA SER A 63 0.77 11.87 21.21
C SER A 63 1.98 11.10 21.72
N THR A 64 2.81 10.54 20.83
CA THR A 64 4.07 9.85 21.18
C THR A 64 5.26 10.79 21.32
N VAL A 65 5.10 12.07 20.99
CA VAL A 65 6.15 13.10 21.09
C VAL A 65 5.75 14.24 22.03
N SER A 66 6.69 15.15 22.28
CA SER A 66 6.40 16.35 23.09
C SER A 66 5.39 17.27 22.38
N ILE A 67 4.69 18.11 23.16
CA ILE A 67 3.74 19.09 22.62
C ILE A 67 4.43 20.02 21.60
N TYR A 68 5.66 20.42 21.87
CA TYR A 68 6.45 21.30 20.98
C TYR A 68 6.82 20.61 19.66
N ASP A 69 7.21 19.34 19.71
CA ASP A 69 7.50 18.55 18.52
C ASP A 69 6.21 18.30 17.70
N ALA A 70 5.10 18.00 18.36
CA ALA A 70 3.80 17.80 17.71
C ALA A 70 3.36 19.06 16.94
N GLU A 71 3.49 20.25 17.53
CA GLU A 71 3.18 21.53 16.88
C GLU A 71 4.11 21.82 15.68
N ALA A 72 5.39 21.46 15.78
CA ALA A 72 6.34 21.59 14.67
C ALA A 72 5.98 20.66 13.52
N LEU A 73 5.57 19.42 13.81
CA LEU A 73 5.12 18.45 12.83
C LEU A 73 3.83 18.92 12.12
N ASP A 74 2.88 19.50 12.82
CA ASP A 74 1.63 20.02 12.24
C ASP A 74 1.88 21.14 11.23
N ARG A 75 2.78 22.06 11.52
CA ARG A 75 3.17 23.15 10.60
C ARG A 75 3.81 22.68 9.32
N SER A 76 4.40 21.50 9.32
CA SER A 76 5.12 20.93 8.17
C SER A 76 4.25 20.06 7.25
N ILE A 77 3.01 19.74 7.65
CA ILE A 77 2.08 18.97 6.83
C ILE A 77 1.39 19.93 5.85
N LEU A 78 1.90 20.01 4.64
CA LEU A 78 1.23 20.71 3.55
C LEU A 78 0.04 19.88 3.09
N GLY A 79 -1.13 20.53 2.98
CA GLY A 79 -2.37 19.87 2.60
C GLY A 79 -2.29 19.20 1.23
N ILE A 80 -2.13 17.90 1.23
CA ILE A 80 -2.20 17.09 0.00
C ILE A 80 -3.68 16.89 -0.32
N ASN A 81 -4.19 17.64 -1.29
CA ASN A 81 -5.59 17.50 -1.73
C ASN A 81 -5.75 16.31 -2.67
N ILE A 82 -5.65 15.10 -2.13
CA ILE A 82 -5.83 13.84 -2.87
C ILE A 82 -7.26 13.34 -2.65
N ALA A 83 -7.89 12.88 -3.73
CA ALA A 83 -9.18 12.21 -3.64
C ALA A 83 -9.07 10.93 -2.80
N LYS A 84 -9.68 10.94 -1.63
CA LYS A 84 -9.64 9.84 -0.66
C LYS A 84 -10.83 8.91 -0.80
N SER A 85 -10.64 7.68 -0.35
CA SER A 85 -11.73 6.70 -0.24
C SER A 85 -12.80 7.18 0.75
N GLU A 86 -14.06 6.95 0.44
CA GLU A 86 -15.18 7.19 1.33
C GLU A 86 -15.51 5.98 2.22
N ASN A 87 -14.80 4.86 2.04
CA ASN A 87 -15.05 3.63 2.78
C ASN A 87 -14.53 3.72 4.22
N LYS A 88 -15.39 4.16 5.13
CA LYS A 88 -15.08 4.29 6.57
C LYS A 88 -14.77 2.95 7.26
N ARG A 89 -15.06 1.81 6.60
CA ARG A 89 -14.80 0.47 7.13
C ARG A 89 -13.46 -0.11 6.69
N ILE A 90 -12.59 0.68 6.07
CA ILE A 90 -11.35 0.20 5.48
C ILE A 90 -10.47 -0.60 6.46
N LEU A 91 -10.31 -0.14 7.69
CA LEU A 91 -9.52 -0.85 8.71
C LEU A 91 -10.17 -2.18 9.12
N ILE A 92 -11.50 -2.20 9.21
CA ILE A 92 -12.27 -3.42 9.49
C ILE A 92 -12.12 -4.40 8.33
N ASN A 93 -12.21 -3.91 7.10
CA ASN A 93 -12.03 -4.73 5.90
C ASN A 93 -10.64 -5.37 5.85
N ILE A 94 -9.58 -4.59 6.13
CA ILE A 94 -8.22 -5.11 6.21
C ILE A 94 -8.12 -6.20 7.27
N ASN A 95 -8.64 -5.97 8.48
CA ASN A 95 -8.63 -6.97 9.55
C ASN A 95 -9.38 -8.24 9.17
N ASN A 96 -10.58 -8.13 8.60
CA ASN A 96 -11.38 -9.29 8.18
C ASN A 96 -10.64 -10.12 7.11
N ILE A 97 -10.01 -9.45 6.16
CA ILE A 97 -9.21 -10.12 5.13
C ILE A 97 -8.00 -10.83 5.75
N MET A 98 -7.25 -10.15 6.62
CA MET A 98 -6.10 -10.75 7.32
C MET A 98 -6.52 -11.96 8.15
N HIS A 99 -7.64 -11.89 8.86
CA HIS A 99 -8.19 -13.01 9.60
C HIS A 99 -8.52 -14.19 8.68
N ALA A 100 -9.19 -13.97 7.56
CA ALA A 100 -9.55 -15.02 6.62
C ALA A 100 -8.29 -15.68 6.00
N ILE A 101 -7.27 -14.88 5.65
CA ILE A 101 -5.99 -15.40 5.15
C ILE A 101 -5.30 -16.28 6.20
N ASN A 102 -5.20 -15.80 7.44
CA ASN A 102 -4.56 -16.54 8.54
C ASN A 102 -5.31 -17.85 8.86
N ASN A 103 -6.64 -17.81 8.81
CA ASN A 103 -7.50 -18.98 9.03
C ASN A 103 -7.58 -19.91 7.81
N LYS A 104 -6.95 -19.53 6.68
CA LYS A 104 -7.02 -20.26 5.40
C LYS A 104 -8.45 -20.53 4.95
N LYS A 105 -9.33 -19.51 5.08
CA LYS A 105 -10.76 -19.59 4.74
C LYS A 105 -11.08 -18.69 3.57
N GLN A 106 -12.05 -19.14 2.76
CA GLN A 106 -12.64 -18.34 1.69
C GLN A 106 -13.40 -17.15 2.26
N ILE A 107 -13.55 -16.12 1.45
CA ILE A 107 -14.37 -14.96 1.77
C ILE A 107 -15.44 -14.72 0.72
N SER A 108 -16.55 -14.10 1.14
CA SER A 108 -17.51 -13.47 0.25
C SER A 108 -17.54 -11.95 0.48
N PHE A 109 -17.88 -11.19 -0.56
CA PHE A 109 -17.95 -9.74 -0.49
C PHE A 109 -18.75 -9.15 -1.65
N GLU A 110 -19.22 -7.91 -1.48
CA GLU A 110 -19.67 -7.04 -2.57
C GLU A 110 -18.51 -6.21 -3.11
N TYR A 111 -18.42 -6.07 -4.43
CA TYR A 111 -17.46 -5.16 -5.07
C TYR A 111 -18.19 -3.99 -5.72
N ARG A 112 -17.86 -2.76 -5.30
CA ARG A 112 -18.49 -1.54 -5.80
C ARG A 112 -17.58 -0.83 -6.81
N HIS A 113 -18.20 -0.21 -7.80
CA HIS A 113 -17.54 0.58 -8.82
C HIS A 113 -18.19 1.96 -8.95
N TRP A 114 -17.43 2.91 -9.39
CA TRP A 114 -17.95 4.25 -9.69
C TRP A 114 -18.84 4.21 -10.93
N THR A 115 -19.99 4.88 -10.84
CA THR A 115 -20.87 5.13 -11.97
C THR A 115 -20.58 6.53 -12.55
N LYS A 116 -21.14 6.83 -13.72
CA LYS A 116 -21.10 8.17 -14.32
C LYS A 116 -21.68 9.27 -13.41
N ASP A 117 -22.60 8.90 -12.55
CA ASP A 117 -23.26 9.79 -11.59
C ASP A 117 -22.40 10.01 -10.32
N LYS A 118 -21.12 9.58 -10.33
CA LYS A 118 -20.17 9.68 -9.22
C LYS A 118 -20.63 8.98 -7.93
N VAL A 119 -21.39 7.89 -8.05
CA VAL A 119 -21.86 7.07 -6.94
C VAL A 119 -21.23 5.68 -7.02
N LEU A 120 -20.81 5.14 -5.87
CA LEU A 120 -20.36 3.77 -5.77
C LEU A 120 -21.56 2.81 -5.73
N LYS A 121 -21.70 1.96 -6.75
CA LYS A 121 -22.77 0.96 -6.83
C LYS A 121 -22.19 -0.46 -6.95
N ASN A 122 -22.88 -1.42 -6.34
CA ASN A 122 -22.64 -2.83 -6.58
C ASN A 122 -23.12 -3.19 -8.00
N ARG A 123 -22.38 -4.01 -8.71
CA ARG A 123 -22.73 -4.46 -10.06
C ARG A 123 -23.85 -5.51 -9.98
N ASN A 124 -25.09 -5.06 -10.18
CA ASN A 124 -26.30 -5.90 -10.20
C ASN A 124 -26.52 -6.74 -8.91
N GLY A 125 -26.18 -6.21 -7.74
CA GLY A 125 -26.33 -6.93 -6.47
C GLY A 125 -25.44 -8.19 -6.35
N LYS A 126 -24.41 -8.33 -7.19
CA LYS A 126 -23.57 -9.53 -7.25
C LYS A 126 -22.65 -9.61 -6.03
N SER A 127 -22.70 -10.75 -5.35
CA SER A 127 -21.69 -11.17 -4.38
C SER A 127 -20.58 -11.96 -5.09
N TYR A 128 -19.35 -11.75 -4.65
CA TYR A 128 -18.15 -12.44 -5.14
C TYR A 128 -17.62 -13.34 -4.04
N SER A 129 -17.08 -14.49 -4.41
CA SER A 129 -16.35 -15.37 -3.50
C SER A 129 -14.93 -15.54 -3.98
N LEU A 130 -13.98 -15.58 -3.04
CA LEU A 130 -12.54 -15.61 -3.34
C LEU A 130 -11.80 -16.54 -2.37
N ASN A 131 -10.76 -17.18 -2.87
CA ASN A 131 -9.69 -17.76 -2.07
C ASN A 131 -8.64 -16.65 -1.82
N PRO A 132 -8.62 -15.98 -0.64
CA PRO A 132 -7.71 -14.87 -0.37
C PRO A 132 -6.33 -15.40 -0.02
N PHE A 133 -5.26 -14.78 -0.57
CA PHE A 133 -3.89 -15.21 -0.29
C PHE A 133 -3.03 -14.12 0.32
N THR A 134 -3.09 -12.89 -0.20
CA THR A 134 -2.28 -11.79 0.33
C THR A 134 -2.90 -10.42 0.07
N LEU A 135 -2.47 -9.45 0.86
CA LEU A 135 -2.71 -8.03 0.64
C LEU A 135 -1.45 -7.42 0.03
N ILE A 136 -1.61 -6.75 -1.11
CA ILE A 136 -0.54 -6.07 -1.82
C ILE A 136 -0.74 -4.57 -1.64
N TRP A 137 0.32 -3.85 -1.24
CA TRP A 137 0.34 -2.40 -1.24
C TRP A 137 0.97 -1.89 -2.53
N ALA A 138 0.21 -1.18 -3.34
CA ALA A 138 0.68 -0.56 -4.57
C ALA A 138 -0.10 0.75 -4.83
N ASP A 139 0.56 1.75 -5.39
CA ASP A 139 -0.04 3.05 -5.77
C ASP A 139 -0.86 3.70 -4.65
N GLY A 140 -0.39 3.62 -3.40
CA GLY A 140 -1.06 4.18 -2.23
C GLY A 140 -2.37 3.47 -1.85
N ARG A 141 -2.57 2.21 -2.26
CA ARG A 141 -3.77 1.41 -2.02
C ARG A 141 -3.44 -0.03 -1.64
N TYR A 142 -4.36 -0.64 -0.90
CA TYR A 142 -4.35 -2.10 -0.73
C TYR A 142 -5.15 -2.79 -1.82
N TYR A 143 -4.56 -3.86 -2.34
CA TYR A 143 -5.18 -4.81 -3.25
C TYR A 143 -5.22 -6.18 -2.60
N LEU A 144 -6.37 -6.82 -2.64
CA LEU A 144 -6.53 -8.20 -2.24
C LEU A 144 -6.25 -9.09 -3.43
N TYR A 145 -5.20 -9.92 -3.31
CA TYR A 145 -4.84 -10.93 -4.29
C TYR A 145 -5.38 -12.29 -3.88
N GLY A 146 -5.88 -13.04 -4.83
CA GLY A 146 -6.38 -14.39 -4.62
C GLY A 146 -6.88 -15.05 -5.89
N TYR A 147 -7.58 -16.16 -5.73
CA TYR A 147 -8.12 -16.93 -6.85
C TYR A 147 -9.63 -17.09 -6.75
N ASP A 148 -10.32 -17.14 -7.90
CA ASP A 148 -11.74 -17.47 -7.96
C ASP A 148 -12.01 -18.79 -7.19
N THR A 149 -13.20 -18.92 -6.61
CA THR A 149 -13.63 -20.18 -5.97
C THR A 149 -14.07 -21.23 -6.98
N LYS A 150 -14.33 -20.82 -8.22
CA LYS A 150 -14.71 -21.71 -9.33
C LYS A 150 -13.54 -21.89 -10.26
N GLU A 151 -13.28 -23.14 -10.61
CA GLU A 151 -12.30 -23.50 -11.64
C GLU A 151 -12.89 -23.27 -13.04
N THR A 152 -12.02 -22.85 -13.95
CA THR A 152 -12.28 -22.83 -15.39
C THR A 152 -11.17 -23.63 -16.05
N ASP A 153 -11.52 -24.68 -16.77
CA ASP A 153 -10.57 -25.62 -17.41
C ASP A 153 -9.52 -26.21 -16.43
N GLY A 154 -9.94 -26.53 -15.21
CA GLY A 154 -9.08 -27.09 -14.15
C GLY A 154 -8.14 -26.09 -13.48
N ILE A 155 -8.26 -24.79 -13.79
CA ILE A 155 -7.40 -23.74 -13.26
C ILE A 155 -8.26 -22.72 -12.47
N LEU A 156 -7.76 -22.34 -11.31
CA LEU A 156 -8.33 -21.22 -10.53
C LEU A 156 -7.85 -19.91 -11.11
N LYS A 157 -8.77 -19.09 -11.57
CA LYS A 157 -8.45 -17.79 -12.18
C LYS A 157 -7.99 -16.79 -11.14
N GLU A 158 -6.84 -16.17 -11.39
CA GLU A 158 -6.31 -15.06 -10.59
C GLU A 158 -7.28 -13.88 -10.54
N ARG A 159 -7.36 -13.25 -9.37
CA ARG A 159 -8.18 -12.06 -9.12
C ARG A 159 -7.47 -11.08 -8.22
N VAL A 160 -7.61 -9.81 -8.56
CA VAL A 160 -7.13 -8.69 -7.76
C VAL A 160 -8.27 -7.71 -7.55
N TYR A 161 -8.52 -7.35 -6.29
CA TYR A 161 -9.58 -6.42 -5.92
C TYR A 161 -9.03 -5.30 -5.04
N ARG A 162 -9.40 -4.06 -5.32
CA ARG A 162 -9.10 -2.92 -4.45
C ARG A 162 -9.89 -3.04 -3.15
N VAL A 163 -9.20 -3.00 -2.01
CA VAL A 163 -9.82 -3.19 -0.68
C VAL A 163 -10.77 -2.05 -0.32
N ASP A 164 -10.53 -0.82 -0.78
CA ASP A 164 -11.43 0.32 -0.58
C ASP A 164 -12.78 0.18 -1.28
N LYS A 165 -12.89 -0.72 -2.26
CA LYS A 165 -14.13 -1.02 -2.99
C LYS A 165 -14.84 -2.28 -2.51
N LEU A 166 -14.30 -2.95 -1.51
CA LEU A 166 -14.92 -4.13 -0.88
C LEU A 166 -15.90 -3.71 0.21
N TYR A 167 -17.06 -4.35 0.22
CA TYR A 167 -18.12 -4.14 1.20
C TYR A 167 -18.67 -5.50 1.64
N HIS A 168 -19.20 -5.59 2.87
CA HIS A 168 -19.82 -6.80 3.42
C HIS A 168 -18.90 -8.04 3.29
N ILE A 169 -17.67 -7.89 3.78
CA ILE A 169 -16.70 -8.99 3.76
C ILE A 169 -17.05 -9.97 4.87
N GLU A 170 -17.30 -11.22 4.48
CA GLU A 170 -17.62 -12.33 5.39
C GLU A 170 -16.67 -13.50 5.14
N GLN A 171 -16.13 -14.08 6.22
CA GLN A 171 -15.39 -15.32 6.15
C GLN A 171 -16.37 -16.47 5.96
N LEU A 172 -16.07 -17.37 5.02
CA LEU A 172 -16.85 -18.57 4.77
C LEU A 172 -16.27 -19.77 5.52
N GLU A 173 -17.07 -20.83 5.69
CA GLU A 173 -16.62 -22.07 6.33
C GLU A 173 -15.65 -22.88 5.44
N PHE A 174 -15.61 -22.61 4.14
CA PHE A 174 -14.79 -23.34 3.17
C PHE A 174 -13.31 -22.97 3.28
N GLU A 175 -12.45 -23.98 3.14
CA GLU A 175 -11.00 -23.76 3.06
C GLU A 175 -10.59 -23.17 1.70
N ILE A 176 -9.46 -22.41 1.69
CA ILE A 176 -8.90 -21.87 0.47
C ILE A 176 -8.33 -22.99 -0.41
N ARG A 177 -8.43 -22.78 -1.74
CA ARG A 177 -7.82 -23.61 -2.78
C ARG A 177 -6.82 -22.76 -3.57
N GLY A 178 -5.86 -23.41 -4.26
CA GLY A 178 -4.85 -22.72 -5.07
C GLY A 178 -3.54 -22.44 -4.34
N LYS A 179 -3.23 -23.16 -3.26
CA LYS A 179 -1.96 -23.02 -2.52
C LYS A 179 -0.74 -23.31 -3.40
N GLU A 180 -0.81 -24.30 -4.25
CA GLU A 180 0.26 -24.67 -5.17
C GLU A 180 0.54 -23.55 -6.18
N GLN A 181 -0.51 -22.99 -6.79
CA GLN A 181 -0.38 -21.85 -7.69
C GLN A 181 0.23 -20.61 -6.97
N PHE A 182 -0.15 -20.38 -5.71
CA PHE A 182 0.36 -19.25 -4.93
C PHE A 182 1.81 -19.47 -4.49
N SER A 183 2.33 -20.68 -4.40
CA SER A 183 3.73 -20.93 -4.01
C SER A 183 4.75 -20.33 -4.99
N GLU A 184 4.36 -20.13 -6.24
CA GLU A 184 5.18 -19.51 -7.29
C GLU A 184 4.98 -17.98 -7.38
N PHE A 185 4.08 -17.41 -6.57
CA PHE A 185 3.77 -16.00 -6.60
C PHE A 185 4.87 -15.15 -5.97
N ASN A 186 5.38 -14.18 -6.73
CA ASN A 186 6.33 -13.18 -6.27
C ASN A 186 5.67 -11.80 -6.30
N PRO A 187 5.39 -11.18 -5.15
CA PRO A 187 4.70 -9.90 -5.08
C PRO A 187 5.48 -8.75 -5.72
N ASP A 188 6.81 -8.72 -5.59
CA ASP A 188 7.64 -7.63 -6.12
C ASP A 188 7.61 -7.63 -7.65
N THR A 189 7.82 -8.81 -8.25
CA THR A 189 7.70 -9.00 -9.70
C THR A 189 6.28 -8.71 -10.18
N TYR A 190 5.27 -9.12 -9.41
CA TYR A 190 3.88 -8.89 -9.77
C TYR A 190 3.52 -7.40 -9.84
N VAL A 191 3.95 -6.62 -8.85
CA VAL A 191 3.68 -5.18 -8.76
C VAL A 191 4.47 -4.41 -9.82
N SER A 192 5.77 -4.67 -9.96
CA SER A 192 6.64 -3.92 -10.89
C SER A 192 6.18 -4.04 -12.35
N ARG A 193 5.58 -5.17 -12.74
CA ARG A 193 5.11 -5.41 -14.10
C ARG A 193 3.71 -4.88 -14.41
N ARG A 194 3.01 -4.26 -13.43
CA ARG A 194 1.60 -3.82 -13.57
C ARG A 194 1.40 -2.38 -13.15
N ILE A 195 1.30 -1.49 -14.12
CA ILE A 195 0.94 -0.09 -13.82
C ILE A 195 -0.53 -0.02 -13.43
N GLY A 196 -0.81 0.55 -12.24
CA GLY A 196 -2.17 0.66 -11.69
C GLY A 196 -2.82 -0.68 -11.33
N MET A 197 -2.04 -1.77 -11.20
CA MET A 197 -2.51 -3.12 -10.83
C MET A 197 -3.56 -3.69 -11.79
N PHE A 198 -3.49 -3.34 -13.07
CA PHE A 198 -4.38 -3.90 -14.09
C PHE A 198 -4.02 -5.35 -14.40
N SER A 199 -5.05 -6.18 -14.49
CA SER A 199 -4.90 -7.59 -14.86
C SER A 199 -4.64 -7.74 -16.35
N GLY A 200 -3.84 -8.74 -16.73
CA GLY A 200 -3.52 -9.05 -18.12
C GLY A 200 -2.38 -10.06 -18.22
N LYS A 201 -2.10 -10.48 -19.43
CA LYS A 201 -0.94 -11.32 -19.72
C LYS A 201 0.31 -10.46 -19.75
N GLU A 202 1.38 -10.93 -19.12
CA GLU A 202 2.68 -10.27 -19.19
C GLU A 202 3.33 -10.55 -20.55
N GLU A 203 3.92 -9.51 -21.12
CA GLU A 203 4.63 -9.58 -22.41
C GLU A 203 5.98 -8.90 -22.26
N CYS A 204 6.97 -9.38 -23.02
CA CYS A 204 8.25 -8.70 -23.17
C CYS A 204 8.04 -7.52 -24.12
N ILE A 205 8.34 -6.33 -23.65
CA ILE A 205 8.14 -5.08 -24.38
C ILE A 205 9.50 -4.41 -24.55
N THR A 206 9.78 -3.98 -25.77
CA THR A 206 10.96 -3.20 -26.07
C THR A 206 10.56 -1.83 -26.58
N VAL A 207 11.14 -0.78 -25.98
CA VAL A 207 10.88 0.60 -26.33
C VAL A 207 12.20 1.33 -26.61
N LYS A 208 12.16 2.36 -27.42
CA LYS A 208 13.29 3.29 -27.62
C LYS A 208 13.04 4.56 -26.83
N ILE A 209 13.97 4.90 -25.97
CA ILE A 209 13.85 6.07 -25.09
C ILE A 209 15.13 6.93 -25.13
N PRO A 210 15.05 8.24 -24.91
CA PRO A 210 16.23 9.06 -24.65
C PRO A 210 16.80 8.72 -23.26
N GLU A 211 18.12 8.88 -23.09
CA GLU A 211 18.85 8.50 -21.87
C GLU A 211 18.26 9.11 -20.58
N TYR A 212 17.75 10.34 -20.63
CA TYR A 212 17.19 11.01 -19.45
C TYR A 212 15.93 10.34 -18.89
N LEU A 213 15.27 9.44 -19.62
CA LEU A 213 14.10 8.68 -19.14
C LEU A 213 14.48 7.35 -18.47
N VAL A 214 15.74 6.93 -18.49
CA VAL A 214 16.18 5.66 -17.86
C VAL A 214 15.76 5.58 -16.40
N GLY A 215 15.91 6.68 -15.64
CA GLY A 215 15.50 6.72 -14.23
C GLY A 215 14.03 6.38 -14.03
N ALA A 216 13.14 6.88 -14.87
CA ALA A 216 11.69 6.58 -14.76
C ALA A 216 11.37 5.09 -15.01
N PHE A 217 12.10 4.44 -15.93
CA PHE A 217 11.96 3.00 -16.18
C PHE A 217 12.53 2.17 -15.05
N LEU A 218 13.69 2.54 -14.49
CA LEU A 218 14.26 1.87 -13.33
C LEU A 218 13.37 1.99 -12.08
N ASP A 219 12.79 3.17 -11.85
CA ASP A 219 11.86 3.41 -10.73
C ASP A 219 10.60 2.56 -10.84
N GLN A 220 10.09 2.35 -12.06
CA GLN A 220 8.85 1.60 -12.29
C GLN A 220 9.08 0.08 -12.36
N PHE A 221 10.09 -0.38 -13.11
CA PHE A 221 10.28 -1.81 -13.44
C PHE A 221 11.42 -2.46 -12.66
N GLY A 222 12.17 -1.67 -11.90
CA GLY A 222 13.36 -2.12 -11.17
C GLY A 222 14.59 -2.25 -12.04
N THR A 223 15.71 -2.70 -11.45
CA THR A 223 17.02 -2.79 -12.11
C THR A 223 17.19 -4.01 -13.01
N ASN A 224 16.21 -4.93 -13.05
CA ASN A 224 16.26 -6.17 -13.85
C ASN A 224 15.74 -5.98 -15.29
N ILE A 225 15.81 -4.78 -15.83
CA ILE A 225 15.51 -4.45 -17.22
C ILE A 225 16.78 -4.47 -18.06
N GLU A 226 16.66 -4.78 -19.33
CA GLU A 226 17.79 -4.75 -20.28
C GLU A 226 17.86 -3.37 -20.94
N ILE A 227 19.03 -2.74 -20.92
CA ILE A 227 19.27 -1.44 -21.55
C ILE A 227 20.47 -1.59 -22.48
N CYS A 228 20.27 -1.28 -23.76
CA CYS A 228 21.31 -1.34 -24.80
C CYS A 228 21.31 -0.06 -25.61
N ASP A 229 22.46 0.31 -26.16
CA ASP A 229 22.56 1.38 -27.15
C ASP A 229 21.83 0.96 -28.44
N ASP A 230 21.14 1.90 -29.06
CA ASP A 230 20.61 1.70 -30.41
C ASP A 230 21.66 2.15 -31.44
N GLU A 231 22.25 1.23 -32.17
CA GLU A 231 23.32 1.49 -33.13
C GLU A 231 22.96 2.50 -34.24
N GLN A 232 21.67 2.78 -34.42
CA GLN A 232 21.16 3.62 -35.52
C GLN A 232 20.70 5.01 -35.08
N THR A 233 20.54 5.24 -33.75
CA THR A 233 19.94 6.46 -33.21
C THR A 233 20.62 6.87 -31.89
N GLU A 234 20.35 8.10 -31.42
CA GLU A 234 20.77 8.61 -30.10
C GLU A 234 19.88 8.07 -28.95
N TYR A 235 18.99 7.10 -29.22
CA TYR A 235 18.10 6.51 -28.24
C TYR A 235 18.71 5.24 -27.66
N LEU A 236 18.26 4.91 -26.43
CA LEU A 236 18.52 3.61 -25.81
C LEU A 236 17.35 2.67 -26.09
N GLN A 237 17.65 1.40 -26.27
CA GLN A 237 16.66 0.34 -26.38
C GLN A 237 16.49 -0.29 -25.00
N VAL A 238 15.29 -0.23 -24.44
CA VAL A 238 14.96 -0.78 -23.13
C VAL A 238 13.95 -1.91 -23.27
N SER A 239 14.32 -3.11 -22.78
CA SER A 239 13.48 -4.30 -22.82
C SER A 239 13.12 -4.75 -21.42
N PHE A 240 11.84 -5.00 -21.18
CA PHE A 240 11.28 -5.36 -19.86
C PHE A 240 9.96 -6.12 -20.02
N TYR A 241 9.55 -6.81 -18.95
CA TYR A 241 8.25 -7.48 -18.90
C TYR A 241 7.21 -6.58 -18.25
N ALA A 242 6.04 -6.41 -18.89
CA ALA A 242 4.90 -5.69 -18.34
C ALA A 242 3.57 -6.21 -18.88
N VAL A 243 2.47 -5.83 -18.21
CA VAL A 243 1.12 -6.03 -18.72
C VAL A 243 0.73 -4.83 -19.59
N PRO A 244 0.53 -4.98 -20.91
CA PRO A 244 0.22 -3.88 -21.83
C PRO A 244 -1.25 -3.42 -21.69
N SER A 245 -1.57 -2.83 -20.54
CA SER A 245 -2.89 -2.26 -20.27
C SER A 245 -3.04 -0.88 -20.90
N ASN A 246 -4.28 -0.38 -21.03
CA ASN A 246 -4.51 0.99 -21.49
C ASN A 246 -3.82 2.05 -20.63
N ILE A 247 -3.65 1.79 -19.31
CA ILE A 247 -2.92 2.70 -18.43
C ILE A 247 -1.42 2.63 -18.71
N PHE A 248 -0.88 1.44 -18.94
CA PHE A 248 0.50 1.25 -19.37
C PHE A 248 0.79 2.00 -20.68
N LEU A 249 -0.09 1.89 -21.69
CA LEU A 249 0.05 2.62 -22.96
C LEU A 249 -0.02 4.14 -22.81
N GLY A 250 -0.71 4.63 -21.78
CA GLY A 250 -0.75 6.05 -21.47
C GLY A 250 0.43 6.51 -20.60
N TRP A 251 1.20 5.57 -20.02
CA TRP A 251 2.39 5.86 -19.23
C TRP A 251 3.65 5.96 -20.11
N ILE A 252 3.76 5.11 -21.15
CA ILE A 252 4.79 5.19 -22.19
C ILE A 252 4.55 6.39 -23.08
#